data_384e61638e591cb1eb9153e9c7c53bfd
#
_entry.id   384e61638e591cb1eb9153e9c7c53bfd
#
_cell.length_a   1.000
_cell.length_b   1.000
_cell.length_c   1.000
_cell.angle_alpha   90.00
_cell.angle_beta   90.00
_cell.angle_gamma   90.00
#
_symmetry.space_group_name_H-M   'P 1'
#
loop_
_entity.id
_entity.type
_entity.pdbx_description
1 polymer ?
#
loop_
_entity_poly.entity_id
_entity_poly.type
_entity_poly.pdbx_seq_one_letter_code
_entity_poly.pdbx_strand_id
1 'polypeptide(L)'
;FDSTSADAESSFEVYFTLPGDKSERSYNYGFCINKEGVTEEWLNSKAKTARKYSTVFYRGTTDDELDLSGFPKSSRDNIQVALEKQVLIISLGAKLKIGKCKAIRDWFLANEFADFGDPFTNFFMSRRLPKGFVEDKNVQQKVVEYFASFDEHIKDFRIEKVPQEAESNGRKASAEEKYNINALHKMIDSDEMAEIPLGLESAGTL
;
A
#
# COMPACT_ATOMS: atom_id res chain seq x y z
N PHE A 1 19.29 -19.21 -4.85
CA PHE A 1 19.92 -18.03 -5.46
C PHE A 1 20.83 -18.51 -6.57
N ASP A 2 20.48 -18.23 -7.81
CA ASP A 2 21.35 -18.51 -8.95
C ASP A 2 22.43 -17.40 -9.00
N SER A 3 23.70 -17.80 -8.88
CA SER A 3 24.83 -16.87 -8.90
C SER A 3 24.95 -16.11 -10.23
N THR A 4 24.32 -16.59 -11.31
CA THR A 4 24.30 -15.93 -12.62
C THR A 4 23.35 -14.74 -12.67
N SER A 5 22.38 -14.63 -11.74
CA SER A 5 21.44 -13.53 -11.65
C SER A 5 21.87 -12.42 -10.65
N ALA A 6 23.00 -12.59 -9.97
CA ALA A 6 23.50 -11.60 -9.00
C ALA A 6 23.81 -10.22 -9.62
N ASP A 7 24.14 -10.19 -10.91
CA ASP A 7 24.40 -8.97 -11.68
C ASP A 7 23.20 -8.53 -12.54
N ALA A 8 22.09 -9.25 -12.47
CA ALA A 8 20.88 -8.91 -13.22
C ALA A 8 20.19 -7.66 -12.63
N GLU A 9 19.60 -6.89 -13.50
CA GLU A 9 18.77 -5.75 -13.13
C GLU A 9 17.43 -6.23 -12.57
N SER A 10 16.97 -5.59 -11.50
CA SER A 10 15.64 -5.78 -10.94
C SER A 10 14.76 -4.60 -11.34
N SER A 11 13.56 -4.88 -11.84
CA SER A 11 12.58 -3.88 -12.27
C SER A 11 11.35 -3.91 -11.37
N PHE A 12 10.85 -2.71 -11.05
CA PHE A 12 9.61 -2.49 -10.32
C PHE A 12 8.74 -1.49 -11.08
N GLU A 13 7.45 -1.80 -11.23
CA GLU A 13 6.49 -0.90 -11.86
C GLU A 13 5.13 -0.99 -11.19
N VAL A 14 4.46 0.14 -11.02
CA VAL A 14 3.13 0.22 -10.43
C VAL A 14 2.26 1.27 -11.09
N TYR A 15 0.97 0.96 -11.23
CA TYR A 15 -0.08 1.86 -11.69
C TYR A 15 -1.00 2.18 -10.51
N PHE A 16 -1.27 3.47 -10.28
CA PHE A 16 -2.05 3.90 -9.12
C PHE A 16 -2.76 5.24 -9.35
N THR A 17 -3.65 5.59 -8.42
CA THR A 17 -4.29 6.89 -8.30
C THR A 17 -4.01 7.46 -6.92
N LEU A 18 -3.95 8.79 -6.79
CA LEU A 18 -3.74 9.43 -5.50
C LEU A 18 -5.10 9.75 -4.85
N PRO A 19 -5.34 9.34 -3.59
CA PRO A 19 -6.53 9.71 -2.86
C PRO A 19 -6.67 11.24 -2.76
N GLY A 20 -7.87 11.76 -3.06
CA GLY A 20 -8.15 13.19 -2.99
C GLY A 20 -7.60 14.03 -4.15
N ASP A 21 -6.97 13.42 -5.16
CA ASP A 21 -6.63 14.13 -6.40
C ASP A 21 -7.90 14.47 -7.18
N LYS A 22 -8.31 15.75 -7.10
CA LYS A 22 -9.51 16.26 -7.82
C LYS A 22 -9.44 16.10 -9.34
N SER A 23 -8.24 15.90 -9.89
CA SER A 23 -8.03 15.67 -11.32
C SER A 23 -8.17 14.21 -11.72
N GLU A 24 -8.39 13.30 -10.75
CA GLU A 24 -8.54 11.86 -10.96
C GLU A 24 -7.45 11.29 -11.91
N ARG A 25 -6.21 11.70 -11.69
CA ARG A 25 -5.08 11.26 -12.51
C ARG A 25 -4.69 9.83 -12.16
N SER A 26 -4.40 9.07 -13.21
CA SER A 26 -3.66 7.82 -13.08
C SER A 26 -2.17 8.09 -13.21
N TYR A 27 -1.38 7.40 -12.42
CA TYR A 27 0.08 7.47 -12.45
C TYR A 27 0.65 6.10 -12.81
N ASN A 28 1.76 6.12 -13.53
CA ASN A 28 2.60 4.97 -13.77
C ASN A 28 4.00 5.34 -13.28
N TYR A 29 4.48 4.65 -12.27
CA TYR A 29 5.80 4.85 -11.69
C TYR A 29 6.57 3.54 -11.70
N GLY A 30 7.83 3.60 -12.07
CA GLY A 30 8.71 2.46 -12.01
C GLY A 30 10.18 2.86 -11.92
N PHE A 31 10.99 1.88 -11.62
CA PHE A 31 12.45 2.01 -11.62
C PHE A 31 13.11 0.66 -11.84
N CYS A 32 14.33 0.71 -12.33
CA CYS A 32 15.24 -0.42 -12.46
C CYS A 32 16.46 -0.19 -11.59
N ILE A 33 16.95 -1.25 -10.94
CA ILE A 33 18.14 -1.19 -10.08
C ILE A 33 19.06 -2.38 -10.33
N ASN A 34 20.33 -2.14 -10.17
CA ASN A 34 21.36 -3.18 -10.09
C ASN A 34 22.28 -2.91 -8.88
N LYS A 35 23.39 -3.65 -8.75
CA LYS A 35 24.34 -3.49 -7.65
C LYS A 35 25.00 -2.11 -7.58
N GLU A 36 24.99 -1.34 -8.67
CA GLU A 36 25.59 0.00 -8.74
C GLU A 36 24.61 1.11 -8.37
N GLY A 37 23.31 0.82 -8.40
CA GLY A 37 22.25 1.77 -8.08
C GLY A 37 21.09 1.74 -9.06
N VAL A 38 20.42 2.89 -9.18
CA VAL A 38 19.27 3.08 -10.07
C VAL A 38 19.76 3.23 -11.51
N THR A 39 19.33 2.33 -12.38
CA THR A 39 19.66 2.34 -13.81
C THR A 39 18.61 3.07 -14.63
N GLU A 40 17.35 2.98 -14.21
CA GLU A 40 16.23 3.65 -14.86
C GLU A 40 15.20 4.08 -13.81
N GLU A 41 14.54 5.22 -14.01
CA GLU A 41 13.41 5.65 -13.18
C GLU A 41 12.46 6.51 -14.01
N TRP A 42 11.16 6.25 -13.91
CA TRP A 42 10.15 7.02 -14.64
C TRP A 42 8.92 7.31 -13.81
N LEU A 43 8.32 8.44 -14.10
CA LEU A 43 7.00 8.79 -13.66
C LEU A 43 6.20 9.33 -14.83
N ASN A 44 5.11 8.68 -15.13
CA ASN A 44 4.14 9.11 -16.11
C ASN A 44 2.81 9.45 -15.43
N SER A 45 2.04 10.38 -15.99
CA SER A 45 0.71 10.69 -15.49
C SER A 45 -0.28 10.84 -16.63
N LYS A 46 -1.55 10.47 -16.38
CA LYS A 46 -2.63 10.58 -17.34
C LYS A 46 -3.86 11.17 -16.66
N ALA A 47 -4.40 12.27 -17.17
CA ALA A 47 -5.69 12.78 -16.74
C ALA A 47 -6.82 11.82 -17.16
N LYS A 48 -7.94 11.77 -16.43
CA LYS A 48 -9.09 10.90 -16.71
C LYS A 48 -9.58 11.00 -18.16
N THR A 49 -9.57 12.22 -18.72
CA THR A 49 -10.00 12.50 -20.10
C THR A 49 -8.91 12.28 -21.16
N ALA A 50 -7.66 12.08 -20.75
CA ALA A 50 -6.56 11.90 -21.69
C ALA A 50 -6.50 10.46 -22.22
N ARG A 51 -6.08 10.30 -23.47
CA ARG A 51 -5.89 8.97 -24.09
C ARG A 51 -4.54 8.36 -23.81
N LYS A 52 -3.52 9.20 -23.55
CA LYS A 52 -2.12 8.77 -23.38
C LYS A 52 -1.53 9.31 -22.08
N TYR A 53 -0.56 8.61 -21.57
CA TYR A 53 0.30 9.09 -20.50
C TYR A 53 1.24 10.17 -21.01
N SER A 54 1.55 11.13 -20.15
CA SER A 54 2.57 12.15 -20.35
C SER A 54 3.68 11.94 -19.33
N THR A 55 4.92 12.01 -19.75
CA THR A 55 6.08 11.89 -18.88
C THR A 55 6.15 13.08 -17.93
N VAL A 56 6.31 12.81 -16.65
CA VAL A 56 6.59 13.82 -15.62
C VAL A 56 8.09 13.94 -15.42
N PHE A 57 8.76 12.79 -15.35
CA PHE A 57 10.21 12.69 -15.44
C PHE A 57 10.62 11.32 -15.96
N TYR A 58 11.80 11.27 -16.50
CA TYR A 58 12.50 10.05 -16.90
C TYR A 58 13.98 10.19 -16.58
N ARG A 59 14.60 9.13 -16.13
CA ARG A 59 16.03 8.98 -15.90
C ARG A 59 16.47 7.66 -16.50
N GLY A 60 17.45 7.71 -17.41
CA GLY A 60 18.13 6.53 -17.94
C GLY A 60 19.49 6.31 -17.28
N THR A 61 20.29 5.50 -17.94
CA THR A 61 21.64 5.13 -17.48
C THR A 61 22.68 6.23 -17.66
N THR A 62 22.44 7.15 -18.58
CA THR A 62 23.34 8.26 -18.93
C THR A 62 22.73 9.61 -18.56
N ASP A 63 23.58 10.61 -18.29
CA ASP A 63 23.12 11.95 -17.93
C ASP A 63 22.29 12.61 -19.04
N ASP A 64 22.52 12.25 -20.30
CA ASP A 64 21.77 12.76 -21.46
C ASP A 64 20.33 12.21 -21.52
N GLU A 65 20.04 11.16 -20.77
CA GLU A 65 18.72 10.54 -20.68
C GLU A 65 17.88 11.05 -19.50
N LEU A 66 18.26 12.20 -18.92
CA LEU A 66 17.51 12.81 -17.81
C LEU A 66 16.48 13.82 -18.34
N ASP A 67 15.20 13.46 -18.30
CA ASP A 67 14.08 14.36 -18.57
C ASP A 67 13.36 14.72 -17.27
N LEU A 68 13.43 15.98 -16.88
CA LEU A 68 12.73 16.57 -15.75
C LEU A 68 11.67 17.59 -16.17
N SER A 69 11.25 17.58 -17.43
CA SER A 69 10.39 18.62 -18.04
C SER A 69 9.05 18.81 -17.33
N GLY A 70 8.52 17.79 -16.68
CA GLY A 70 7.29 17.87 -15.90
C GLY A 70 7.41 18.57 -14.54
N PHE A 71 8.63 19.05 -14.16
CA PHE A 71 8.85 19.85 -12.96
C PHE A 71 9.11 21.33 -13.30
N PRO A 72 8.77 22.28 -12.38
CA PRO A 72 9.19 23.67 -12.50
C PRO A 72 10.72 23.81 -12.56
N LYS A 73 11.21 24.84 -13.22
CA LYS A 73 12.66 25.05 -13.45
C LYS A 73 13.48 24.97 -12.16
N SER A 74 13.05 25.68 -11.10
CA SER A 74 13.76 25.67 -9.81
C SER A 74 13.85 24.28 -9.18
N SER A 75 12.84 23.45 -9.37
CA SER A 75 12.84 22.06 -8.89
C SER A 75 13.77 21.18 -9.70
N ARG A 76 13.84 21.40 -11.02
CA ARG A 76 14.75 20.67 -11.92
C ARG A 76 16.20 20.91 -11.54
N ASP A 77 16.59 22.18 -11.40
CA ASP A 77 17.96 22.58 -11.04
C ASP A 77 18.38 21.93 -9.70
N ASN A 78 17.50 21.94 -8.70
CA ASN A 78 17.77 21.32 -7.40
C ASN A 78 17.89 19.79 -7.46
N ILE A 79 17.04 19.12 -8.25
CA ILE A 79 17.12 17.67 -8.45
C ILE A 79 18.44 17.33 -9.15
N GLN A 80 18.76 18.01 -10.24
CA GLN A 80 19.93 17.73 -11.06
C GLN A 80 21.24 17.85 -10.27
N VAL A 81 21.35 18.85 -9.37
CA VAL A 81 22.54 19.05 -8.53
C VAL A 81 22.67 17.98 -7.44
N ALA A 82 21.56 17.46 -6.91
CA ALA A 82 21.55 16.56 -5.75
C ALA A 82 21.29 15.09 -6.11
N LEU A 83 21.13 14.76 -7.41
CA LEU A 83 20.80 13.41 -7.85
C LEU A 83 22.05 12.54 -7.86
N GLU A 84 22.00 11.45 -7.10
CA GLU A 84 23.03 10.40 -7.04
C GLU A 84 22.50 9.08 -7.60
N LYS A 85 23.41 8.17 -7.97
CA LYS A 85 23.04 6.86 -8.54
C LYS A 85 22.13 6.03 -7.62
N GLN A 86 22.33 6.09 -6.33
CA GLN A 86 21.59 5.29 -5.33
C GLN A 86 20.28 5.94 -4.87
N VAL A 87 19.95 7.13 -5.39
CA VAL A 87 18.81 7.91 -4.92
C VAL A 87 17.72 7.98 -5.98
N LEU A 88 16.50 7.60 -5.62
CA LEU A 88 15.32 7.76 -6.48
C LEU A 88 14.89 9.24 -6.55
N ILE A 89 14.53 9.71 -7.73
CA ILE A 89 14.02 11.07 -7.97
C ILE A 89 12.79 11.36 -7.12
N ILE A 90 11.89 10.37 -6.95
CA ILE A 90 10.71 10.51 -6.07
C ILE A 90 11.14 10.81 -4.62
N SER A 91 12.12 10.08 -4.10
CA SER A 91 12.61 10.24 -2.73
C SER A 91 13.30 11.59 -2.54
N LEU A 92 14.18 11.96 -3.47
CA LEU A 92 14.89 13.24 -3.48
C LEU A 92 13.90 14.41 -3.62
N GLY A 93 12.98 14.35 -4.58
CA GLY A 93 11.97 15.38 -4.79
C GLY A 93 11.05 15.56 -3.58
N ALA A 94 10.70 14.49 -2.88
CA ALA A 94 9.93 14.58 -1.64
C ALA A 94 10.74 15.26 -0.52
N LYS A 95 12.04 14.96 -0.40
CA LYS A 95 12.96 15.64 0.53
C LYS A 95 13.11 17.13 0.20
N LEU A 96 13.14 17.47 -1.08
CA LEU A 96 13.16 18.85 -1.58
C LEU A 96 11.78 19.54 -1.53
N LYS A 97 10.77 18.90 -0.91
CA LYS A 97 9.39 19.41 -0.74
C LYS A 97 8.65 19.67 -2.06
N ILE A 98 9.00 18.96 -3.12
CA ILE A 98 8.24 18.98 -4.37
C ILE A 98 6.91 18.23 -4.15
N GLY A 99 5.79 18.96 -4.21
CA GLY A 99 4.49 18.47 -3.79
C GLY A 99 4.06 17.16 -4.45
N LYS A 100 4.30 17.01 -5.76
CA LYS A 100 3.98 15.77 -6.49
C LYS A 100 4.80 14.57 -6.00
N CYS A 101 6.11 14.74 -5.84
CA CYS A 101 6.99 13.68 -5.31
C CYS A 101 6.61 13.31 -3.88
N LYS A 102 6.31 14.32 -3.05
CA LYS A 102 5.84 14.08 -1.68
C LYS A 102 4.53 13.28 -1.67
N ALA A 103 3.54 13.67 -2.47
CA ALA A 103 2.25 12.95 -2.52
C ALA A 103 2.40 11.50 -2.93
N ILE A 104 3.26 11.20 -3.93
CA ILE A 104 3.53 9.85 -4.38
C ILE A 104 4.27 9.04 -3.30
N ARG A 105 5.32 9.60 -2.70
CA ARG A 105 6.03 8.94 -1.59
C ARG A 105 5.08 8.64 -0.43
N ASP A 106 4.24 9.60 -0.06
CA ASP A 106 3.30 9.45 1.05
C ASP A 106 2.24 8.38 0.72
N TRP A 107 1.85 8.23 -0.57
CA TRP A 107 1.01 7.12 -1.03
C TRP A 107 1.69 5.76 -0.78
N PHE A 108 2.97 5.59 -1.16
CA PHE A 108 3.72 4.36 -0.89
C PHE A 108 3.81 4.07 0.61
N LEU A 109 4.05 5.09 1.44
CA LEU A 109 4.15 4.93 2.89
C LEU A 109 2.81 4.63 3.56
N ALA A 110 1.70 5.01 2.94
CA ALA A 110 0.35 4.77 3.46
C ALA A 110 -0.23 3.41 3.03
N ASN A 111 0.39 2.75 2.02
CA ASN A 111 -0.04 1.44 1.55
C ASN A 111 0.84 0.33 2.17
N GLU A 112 0.22 -0.78 2.48
CA GLU A 112 0.90 -2.00 2.88
C GLU A 112 1.08 -2.89 1.64
N PHE A 113 2.28 -3.44 1.47
CA PHE A 113 2.60 -4.39 0.42
C PHE A 113 2.82 -5.74 1.07
N ALA A 114 2.02 -6.73 0.69
CA ALA A 114 2.10 -8.08 1.22
C ALA A 114 2.82 -8.98 0.22
N ASP A 115 3.84 -9.70 0.69
CA ASP A 115 4.41 -10.83 -0.04
C ASP A 115 3.70 -12.11 0.38
N PHE A 116 2.70 -12.52 -0.38
CA PHE A 116 1.96 -13.76 -0.12
C PHE A 116 2.80 -15.03 -0.32
N GLY A 117 3.99 -14.92 -0.90
CA GLY A 117 4.97 -16.00 -0.98
C GLY A 117 5.76 -16.20 0.33
N ASP A 118 5.78 -15.21 1.22
CA ASP A 118 6.44 -15.31 2.53
C ASP A 118 5.45 -15.72 3.62
N PRO A 119 5.57 -16.95 4.18
CA PRO A 119 4.68 -17.44 5.24
C PRO A 119 4.70 -16.58 6.50
N PHE A 120 5.82 -15.93 6.78
CA PHE A 120 5.96 -15.06 7.96
C PHE A 120 5.19 -13.75 7.79
N THR A 121 5.30 -13.12 6.63
CA THR A 121 4.50 -11.94 6.27
C THR A 121 3.01 -12.28 6.32
N ASN A 122 2.58 -13.40 5.74
CA ASN A 122 1.19 -13.85 5.78
C ASN A 122 0.68 -14.07 7.19
N PHE A 123 1.47 -14.69 8.07
CA PHE A 123 1.11 -14.89 9.47
C PHE A 123 0.88 -13.57 10.21
N PHE A 124 1.68 -12.54 9.95
CA PHE A 124 1.50 -11.23 10.56
C PHE A 124 0.35 -10.44 9.91
N MET A 125 0.20 -10.52 8.61
CA MET A 125 -0.86 -9.81 7.88
C MET A 125 -2.25 -10.34 8.24
N SER A 126 -2.42 -11.66 8.35
CA SER A 126 -3.70 -12.29 8.72
C SER A 126 -4.18 -11.93 10.13
N ARG A 127 -3.30 -11.36 10.97
CA ARG A 127 -3.64 -10.92 12.34
C ARG A 127 -3.90 -9.42 12.44
N ARG A 128 -3.75 -8.68 11.35
CA ARG A 128 -4.00 -7.25 11.31
C ARG A 128 -5.36 -6.96 10.72
N LEU A 129 -6.15 -6.24 11.47
CA LEU A 129 -7.41 -5.72 10.96
C LEU A 129 -7.16 -4.55 9.99
N PRO A 130 -7.97 -4.41 8.95
CA PRO A 130 -7.95 -3.23 8.11
C PRO A 130 -8.08 -1.95 8.94
N LYS A 131 -7.35 -0.91 8.57
CA LYS A 131 -7.40 0.37 9.28
C LYS A 131 -8.82 0.92 9.31
N GLY A 132 -9.30 1.26 10.49
CA GLY A 132 -10.66 1.74 10.73
C GLY A 132 -11.72 0.64 10.83
N PHE A 133 -11.35 -0.64 10.73
CA PHE A 133 -12.32 -1.74 10.76
C PHE A 133 -13.15 -1.78 12.04
N VAL A 134 -12.56 -1.42 13.16
CA VAL A 134 -13.24 -1.45 14.47
C VAL A 134 -14.20 -0.28 14.65
N GLU A 135 -13.81 0.92 14.16
CA GLU A 135 -14.52 2.17 14.45
C GLU A 135 -15.49 2.59 13.34
N ASP A 136 -15.23 2.19 12.10
CA ASP A 136 -15.97 2.67 10.93
C ASP A 136 -16.81 1.58 10.27
N LYS A 137 -18.13 1.70 10.39
CA LYS A 137 -19.09 0.80 9.76
C LYS A 137 -18.98 0.74 8.24
N ASN A 138 -18.51 1.81 7.57
CA ASN A 138 -18.31 1.79 6.12
C ASN A 138 -17.12 0.90 5.75
N VAL A 139 -16.08 0.85 6.58
CA VAL A 139 -14.94 -0.07 6.40
C VAL A 139 -15.42 -1.51 6.58
N GLN A 140 -16.19 -1.79 7.64
CA GLN A 140 -16.79 -3.11 7.86
C GLN A 140 -17.65 -3.56 6.68
N GLN A 141 -18.50 -2.68 6.17
CA GLN A 141 -19.35 -2.96 5.02
C GLN A 141 -18.55 -3.29 3.75
N LYS A 142 -17.46 -2.56 3.48
CA LYS A 142 -16.56 -2.88 2.37
C LYS A 142 -15.88 -4.23 2.50
N VAL A 143 -15.52 -4.63 3.73
CA VAL A 143 -14.97 -5.96 4.01
C VAL A 143 -16.04 -7.02 3.76
N VAL A 144 -17.29 -6.82 4.22
CA VAL A 144 -18.42 -7.73 3.93
C VAL A 144 -18.62 -7.86 2.42
N GLU A 145 -18.66 -6.74 1.68
CA GLU A 145 -18.82 -6.73 0.22
C GLU A 145 -17.66 -7.49 -0.49
N TYR A 146 -16.44 -7.34 0.02
CA TYR A 146 -15.29 -8.07 -0.50
C TYR A 146 -15.46 -9.58 -0.27
N PHE A 147 -15.80 -10.00 0.94
CA PHE A 147 -16.07 -11.42 1.24
C PHE A 147 -17.24 -11.98 0.46
N ALA A 148 -18.30 -11.21 0.27
CA ALA A 148 -19.47 -11.64 -0.52
C ALA A 148 -19.10 -11.99 -1.99
N SER A 149 -17.94 -11.53 -2.47
CA SER A 149 -17.44 -11.93 -3.78
C SER A 149 -16.82 -13.33 -3.83
N PHE A 150 -16.48 -13.91 -2.67
CA PHE A 150 -15.87 -15.24 -2.54
C PHE A 150 -16.76 -16.20 -1.76
N ASP A 151 -17.41 -15.70 -0.69
CA ASP A 151 -18.29 -16.44 0.19
C ASP A 151 -19.50 -15.58 0.57
N GLU A 152 -20.69 -15.95 0.07
CA GLU A 152 -21.92 -15.18 0.30
C GLU A 152 -22.45 -15.30 1.73
N HIS A 153 -21.84 -16.11 2.59
CA HIS A 153 -22.38 -16.43 3.89
C HIS A 153 -22.12 -15.38 4.97
N ILE A 154 -20.99 -14.64 4.90
CA ILE A 154 -20.70 -13.56 5.84
C ILE A 154 -21.54 -12.32 5.50
N LYS A 155 -22.34 -11.87 6.46
CA LYS A 155 -23.27 -10.74 6.27
C LYS A 155 -22.89 -9.50 7.09
N ASP A 156 -22.21 -9.65 8.22
CA ASP A 156 -21.76 -8.55 9.09
C ASP A 156 -20.71 -9.06 10.08
N PHE A 157 -20.22 -8.17 10.93
CA PHE A 157 -19.31 -8.46 12.03
C PHE A 157 -19.84 -7.89 13.34
N ARG A 158 -19.74 -8.71 14.41
CA ARG A 158 -19.92 -8.24 15.78
C ARG A 158 -18.56 -8.00 16.40
N ILE A 159 -18.33 -6.77 16.87
CA ILE A 159 -17.07 -6.34 17.45
C ILE A 159 -17.32 -5.91 18.89
N GLU A 160 -16.67 -6.57 19.83
CA GLU A 160 -16.78 -6.29 21.25
C GLU A 160 -15.39 -5.97 21.82
N LYS A 161 -15.27 -4.82 22.50
CA LYS A 161 -14.03 -4.45 23.18
C LYS A 161 -13.84 -5.33 24.41
N VAL A 162 -12.68 -5.98 24.51
CA VAL A 162 -12.33 -6.77 25.69
C VAL A 162 -11.93 -5.83 26.81
N PRO A 163 -12.56 -5.88 28.00
CA PRO A 163 -12.12 -5.10 29.15
C PRO A 163 -10.66 -5.45 29.47
N GLN A 164 -9.77 -4.46 29.55
CA GLN A 164 -8.43 -4.69 30.06
C GLN A 164 -8.53 -4.94 31.57
N GLU A 165 -8.27 -6.15 32.01
CA GLU A 165 -8.01 -6.40 33.42
C GLU A 165 -6.75 -5.63 33.80
N ALA A 166 -6.84 -4.79 34.84
CA ALA A 166 -5.73 -4.04 35.38
C ALA A 166 -4.67 -5.03 35.85
N GLU A 167 -3.66 -5.29 35.04
CA GLU A 167 -2.55 -6.13 35.45
C GLU A 167 -1.77 -5.45 36.58
N SER A 168 -1.76 -6.10 37.72
CA SER A 168 -1.20 -5.67 39.03
C SER A 168 0.31 -5.75 39.09
N ASN A 169 1.06 -5.73 37.97
CA ASN A 169 2.54 -5.83 37.99
C ASN A 169 3.19 -4.79 37.08
N GLY A 170 3.19 -3.53 37.49
CA GLY A 170 4.22 -2.50 37.23
C GLY A 170 4.90 -2.35 35.86
N ARG A 171 4.55 -3.14 34.84
CA ARG A 171 4.98 -2.96 33.46
C ARG A 171 3.87 -2.22 32.71
N LYS A 172 4.19 -1.03 32.18
CA LYS A 172 3.32 -0.36 31.20
C LYS A 172 3.14 -1.32 30.02
N ALA A 173 2.01 -2.03 29.99
CA ALA A 173 1.58 -2.74 28.82
C ALA A 173 1.40 -1.71 27.69
N SER A 174 1.87 -2.01 26.51
CA SER A 174 1.49 -1.28 25.28
C SER A 174 -0.02 -1.29 25.23
N ALA A 175 -0.64 -0.09 25.17
CA ALA A 175 -2.08 0.08 25.18
C ALA A 175 -2.70 -0.34 23.82
N GLU A 176 -2.47 -1.57 23.39
CA GLU A 176 -3.20 -2.14 22.26
C GLU A 176 -4.56 -2.60 22.77
N GLU A 177 -5.60 -1.93 22.30
CA GLU A 177 -6.97 -2.32 22.58
C GLU A 177 -7.23 -3.71 21.97
N LYS A 178 -7.73 -4.64 22.78
CA LYS A 178 -8.10 -5.97 22.33
C LYS A 178 -9.59 -6.03 22.01
N TYR A 179 -9.94 -6.68 20.93
CA TYR A 179 -11.31 -6.86 20.49
C TYR A 179 -11.62 -8.34 20.24
N ASN A 180 -12.83 -8.76 20.62
CA ASN A 180 -13.41 -10.00 20.15
C ASN A 180 -14.22 -9.69 18.90
N ILE A 181 -13.92 -10.38 17.81
CA ILE A 181 -14.57 -10.18 16.53
C ILE A 181 -15.20 -11.50 16.11
N ASN A 182 -16.50 -11.50 15.88
CA ASN A 182 -17.26 -12.62 15.34
C ASN A 182 -17.79 -12.25 13.97
N ALA A 183 -17.61 -13.15 12.99
CA ALA A 183 -18.30 -13.06 11.71
C ALA A 183 -19.76 -13.55 11.88
N LEU A 184 -20.69 -12.82 11.28
CA LEU A 184 -22.12 -13.17 11.28
C LEU A 184 -22.46 -13.84 9.94
N HIS A 185 -22.70 -15.15 9.99
CA HIS A 185 -23.07 -15.96 8.84
C HIS A 185 -24.58 -16.15 8.76
N LYS A 186 -25.15 -15.97 7.57
CA LYS A 186 -26.54 -16.38 7.37
C LYS A 186 -26.62 -17.90 7.31
N MET A 187 -27.46 -18.49 8.16
CA MET A 187 -27.71 -19.93 8.16
C MET A 187 -28.45 -20.36 6.88
N ILE A 188 -28.13 -21.54 6.39
CA ILE A 188 -28.83 -22.16 5.25
C ILE A 188 -30.25 -22.43 5.64
N ASP A 189 -31.21 -22.06 4.79
CA ASP A 189 -32.65 -22.26 4.96
C ASP A 189 -33.28 -21.56 6.19
N SER A 190 -32.61 -20.54 6.75
CA SER A 190 -33.10 -19.76 7.88
C SER A 190 -32.73 -18.28 7.72
N ASP A 191 -33.50 -17.40 8.39
CA ASP A 191 -33.13 -16.00 8.55
C ASP A 191 -32.27 -15.74 9.79
N GLU A 192 -31.94 -16.81 10.53
CA GLU A 192 -31.08 -16.74 11.69
C GLU A 192 -29.61 -16.55 11.31
N MET A 193 -28.86 -15.88 12.19
CA MET A 193 -27.44 -15.62 12.03
C MET A 193 -26.65 -16.50 13.01
N ALA A 194 -25.66 -17.22 12.48
CA ALA A 194 -24.65 -17.89 13.30
C ALA A 194 -23.46 -16.94 13.51
N GLU A 195 -22.96 -16.94 14.75
CA GLU A 195 -21.75 -16.18 15.10
C GLU A 195 -20.55 -17.12 15.17
N ILE A 196 -19.53 -16.82 14.37
CA ILE A 196 -18.27 -17.58 14.36
C ILE A 196 -17.14 -16.62 14.75
N PRO A 197 -16.37 -16.93 15.82
CA PRO A 197 -15.17 -16.14 16.13
C PRO A 197 -14.24 -16.06 14.92
N LEU A 198 -13.76 -14.87 14.58
CA LEU A 198 -12.92 -14.65 13.40
C LEU A 198 -11.70 -15.58 13.37
N GLY A 199 -11.11 -15.88 14.53
CA GLY A 199 -9.97 -16.81 14.62
C GLY A 199 -10.29 -18.28 14.35
N LEU A 200 -11.58 -18.65 14.19
CA LEU A 200 -12.06 -19.99 13.82
C LEU A 200 -12.51 -20.07 12.36
N GLU A 201 -12.49 -18.96 11.64
CA GLU A 201 -12.71 -18.94 10.19
C GLU A 201 -11.63 -19.72 9.45
N SER A 202 -11.95 -20.13 8.23
CA SER A 202 -11.00 -20.85 7.40
C SER A 202 -9.76 -19.98 7.07
N ALA A 203 -8.63 -20.62 6.83
CA ALA A 203 -7.42 -19.92 6.41
C ALA A 203 -7.57 -19.11 5.11
N GLY A 204 -8.61 -19.40 4.32
CA GLY A 204 -8.97 -18.63 3.13
C GLY A 204 -9.82 -17.39 3.44
N THR A 205 -10.41 -17.32 4.65
CA THR A 205 -11.22 -16.19 5.14
C THR A 205 -10.37 -15.22 5.98
N LEU A 206 -9.29 -15.71 6.58
CA LEU A 206 -8.32 -14.93 7.34
C LEU A 206 -7.26 -14.33 6.40
#